data_c08fc8c5a5921a44205d1db93de3badf
#
_entry.id   c08fc8c5a5921a44205d1db93de3badf
#
_cell.length_a   1.000
_cell.length_b   1.000
_cell.length_c   1.000
_cell.angle_alpha   90.00
_cell.angle_beta   90.00
_cell.angle_gamma   90.00
#
_symmetry.space_group_name_H-M   'P 1'
#
loop_
_entity.id
_entity.type
_entity.pdbx_description
1 polymer ?
#
loop_
_entity_poly.entity_id
_entity_poly.type
_entity_poly.pdbx_seq_one_letter_code
_entity_poly.pdbx_strand_id
1 'polypeptide(L)'
;VGAALLQFFGFLPAVLGIILFVLMTGAEAPAVRAAIMGIIGLLVFYSGRAKTAVLVLFWSAFLMVMWSPAVLSFDRGFQLSFLATLGLIVASPFFLKKLSFLPKIFSIKENAASTLGAQIFVLPLLLSWGNFVSFLSPIANIFIVAVVPYVMAFSFWADLWHLCLKIWAYG
;
A
#
# COMPACT_ATOMS: atom_id res chain seq x y z
N VAL A 1 -8.65 -31.36 2.50
CA VAL A 1 -7.25 -31.49 2.07
C VAL A 1 -7.00 -30.65 0.80
N GLY A 2 -7.86 -30.72 -0.22
CA GLY A 2 -7.69 -29.99 -1.48
C GLY A 2 -7.70 -28.46 -1.35
N ALA A 3 -8.58 -27.89 -0.51
CA ALA A 3 -8.65 -26.45 -0.30
C ALA A 3 -7.39 -25.88 0.39
N ALA A 4 -6.85 -26.62 1.35
CA ALA A 4 -5.60 -26.22 2.03
C ALA A 4 -4.39 -26.26 1.09
N LEU A 5 -4.32 -27.26 0.20
CA LEU A 5 -3.27 -27.34 -0.82
C LEU A 5 -3.36 -26.18 -1.83
N LEU A 6 -4.57 -25.86 -2.33
CA LEU A 6 -4.78 -24.73 -3.23
C LEU A 6 -4.42 -23.38 -2.57
N GLN A 7 -4.73 -23.23 -1.29
CA GLN A 7 -4.31 -22.06 -0.51
C GLN A 7 -2.79 -21.96 -0.39
N PHE A 8 -2.11 -23.09 -0.16
CA PHE A 8 -0.65 -23.13 -0.07
C PHE A 8 0.03 -22.81 -1.41
N PHE A 9 -0.55 -23.29 -2.52
CA PHE A 9 -0.07 -22.98 -3.88
C PHE A 9 -0.24 -21.50 -4.26
N GLY A 10 -1.23 -20.78 -3.67
CA GLY A 10 -1.36 -19.33 -3.88
C GLY A 10 -0.49 -18.48 -2.95
N PHE A 11 -0.26 -18.95 -1.71
CA PHE A 11 0.51 -18.22 -0.71
C PHE A 11 2.00 -18.12 -1.06
N LEU A 12 2.61 -19.25 -1.43
CA LEU A 12 4.05 -19.31 -1.71
C LEU A 12 4.49 -18.38 -2.83
N PRO A 13 3.86 -18.39 -4.04
CA PRO A 13 4.23 -17.47 -5.11
C PRO A 13 3.95 -16.00 -4.78
N ALA A 14 2.93 -15.71 -3.97
CA ALA A 14 2.66 -14.34 -3.53
C ALA A 14 3.77 -13.82 -2.60
N VAL A 15 4.22 -14.62 -1.64
CA VAL A 15 5.34 -14.26 -0.76
C VAL A 15 6.64 -14.13 -1.55
N LEU A 16 6.92 -15.07 -2.46
CA LEU A 16 8.10 -15.00 -3.35
C LEU A 16 8.06 -13.74 -4.22
N GLY A 17 6.90 -13.39 -4.77
CA GLY A 17 6.71 -12.15 -5.54
C GLY A 17 7.01 -10.91 -4.72
N ILE A 18 6.55 -10.84 -3.47
CA ILE A 18 6.83 -9.72 -2.57
C ILE A 18 8.33 -9.63 -2.27
N ILE A 19 8.99 -10.76 -1.96
CA ILE A 19 10.43 -10.80 -1.68
C ILE A 19 11.23 -10.36 -2.91
N LEU A 20 10.88 -10.89 -4.08
CA LEU A 20 11.54 -10.53 -5.34
C LEU A 20 11.39 -9.04 -5.64
N PHE A 21 10.20 -8.48 -5.43
CA PHE A 21 9.94 -7.05 -5.60
C PHE A 21 10.82 -6.21 -4.66
N VAL A 22 10.93 -6.58 -3.38
CA VAL A 22 11.80 -5.87 -2.42
C VAL A 22 13.26 -5.93 -2.84
N LEU A 23 13.74 -7.07 -3.33
CA LEU A 23 15.11 -7.20 -3.83
C LEU A 23 15.35 -6.34 -5.06
N MET A 24 14.40 -6.29 -6.00
CA MET A 24 14.49 -5.47 -7.20
C MET A 24 14.45 -3.96 -6.90
N THR A 25 13.76 -3.54 -5.85
CA THR A 25 13.74 -2.13 -5.39
C THR A 25 14.93 -1.75 -4.53
N GLY A 26 15.92 -2.63 -4.36
CA GLY A 26 17.11 -2.37 -3.54
C GLY A 26 16.84 -2.36 -2.03
N ALA A 27 15.77 -3.02 -1.58
CA ALA A 27 15.36 -3.13 -0.17
C ALA A 27 15.18 -1.77 0.53
N GLU A 28 14.67 -0.79 -0.18
CA GLU A 28 14.37 0.53 0.41
C GLU A 28 13.38 0.40 1.58
N ALA A 29 13.53 1.24 2.59
CA ALA A 29 12.73 1.18 3.82
C ALA A 29 11.20 1.18 3.58
N PRO A 30 10.61 1.95 2.63
CA PRO A 30 9.20 1.88 2.30
C PRO A 30 8.77 0.52 1.70
N ALA A 31 9.61 -0.07 0.83
CA ALA A 31 9.34 -1.35 0.20
C ALA A 31 9.36 -2.49 1.23
N VAL A 32 10.35 -2.49 2.14
CA VAL A 32 10.44 -3.46 3.23
C VAL A 32 9.23 -3.38 4.17
N ARG A 33 8.79 -2.17 4.53
CA ARG A 33 7.56 -1.98 5.34
C ARG A 33 6.32 -2.54 4.66
N ALA A 34 6.14 -2.21 3.38
CA ALA A 34 5.02 -2.71 2.60
C ALA A 34 5.04 -4.25 2.49
N ALA A 35 6.22 -4.83 2.34
CA ALA A 35 6.40 -6.28 2.29
C ALA A 35 6.03 -6.97 3.61
N ILE A 36 6.48 -6.43 4.75
CA ILE A 36 6.14 -6.98 6.08
C ILE A 36 4.61 -6.93 6.28
N MET A 37 3.99 -5.78 6.02
CA MET A 37 2.52 -5.65 6.11
C MET A 37 1.80 -6.60 5.15
N GLY A 38 2.30 -6.74 3.92
CA GLY A 38 1.74 -7.62 2.91
C GLY A 38 1.82 -9.09 3.30
N ILE A 39 2.97 -9.55 3.79
CA ILE A 39 3.16 -10.95 4.24
C ILE A 39 2.26 -11.25 5.45
N ILE A 40 2.21 -10.38 6.45
CA ILE A 40 1.31 -10.54 7.59
C ILE A 40 -0.15 -10.53 7.15
N GLY A 41 -0.52 -9.63 6.22
CA GLY A 41 -1.84 -9.57 5.63
C GLY A 41 -2.23 -10.87 4.93
N LEU A 42 -1.31 -11.46 4.15
CA LEU A 42 -1.49 -12.75 3.51
C LEU A 42 -1.68 -13.87 4.53
N LEU A 43 -0.84 -13.92 5.58
CA LEU A 43 -0.96 -14.91 6.65
C LEU A 43 -2.33 -14.85 7.33
N VAL A 44 -2.81 -13.65 7.65
CA VAL A 44 -4.14 -13.44 8.25
C VAL A 44 -5.26 -13.81 7.29
N PHE A 45 -5.12 -13.46 6.01
CA PHE A 45 -6.10 -13.81 4.97
C PHE A 45 -6.22 -15.33 4.80
N TYR A 46 -5.10 -16.03 4.65
CA TYR A 46 -5.09 -17.49 4.52
C TYR A 46 -5.48 -18.24 5.80
N SER A 47 -5.35 -17.59 6.97
CA SER A 47 -5.85 -18.14 8.24
C SER A 47 -7.37 -18.01 8.42
N GLY A 48 -8.09 -17.46 7.43
CA GLY A 48 -9.54 -17.28 7.48
C GLY A 48 -10.02 -16.20 8.46
N ARG A 49 -9.10 -15.44 9.03
CA ARG A 49 -9.37 -14.36 10.01
C ARG A 49 -9.32 -12.96 9.40
N ALA A 50 -9.70 -12.86 8.13
CA ALA A 50 -9.56 -11.63 7.30
C ALA A 50 -10.26 -10.37 7.82
N LYS A 51 -10.95 -10.42 8.97
CA LYS A 51 -11.76 -9.28 9.48
C LYS A 51 -10.96 -8.23 10.28
N THR A 52 -9.65 -8.38 10.43
CA THR A 52 -8.88 -7.56 11.37
C THR A 52 -7.66 -6.91 10.73
N ALA A 53 -7.90 -6.03 9.74
CA ALA A 53 -6.83 -5.22 9.13
C ALA A 53 -6.03 -4.43 10.19
N VAL A 54 -6.69 -3.99 11.27
CA VAL A 54 -6.04 -3.32 12.41
C VAL A 54 -5.05 -4.24 13.13
N LEU A 55 -5.36 -5.55 13.27
CA LEU A 55 -4.41 -6.51 13.86
C LEU A 55 -3.18 -6.73 12.97
N VAL A 56 -3.37 -6.78 11.65
CA VAL A 56 -2.25 -6.86 10.69
C VAL A 56 -1.32 -5.66 10.87
N LEU A 57 -1.90 -4.47 10.94
CA LEU A 57 -1.15 -3.23 11.16
C LEU A 57 -0.41 -3.25 12.50
N PHE A 58 -1.08 -3.65 13.58
CA PHE A 58 -0.49 -3.73 14.92
C PHE A 58 0.66 -4.73 14.96
N TRP A 59 0.49 -5.94 14.43
CA TRP A 59 1.54 -6.96 14.44
C TRP A 59 2.74 -6.58 13.56
N SER A 60 2.50 -5.93 12.41
CA SER A 60 3.60 -5.44 11.58
C SER A 60 4.38 -4.33 12.26
N ALA A 61 3.70 -3.38 12.93
CA ALA A 61 4.34 -2.35 13.74
C ALA A 61 5.15 -2.96 14.88
N PHE A 62 4.56 -3.90 15.62
CA PHE A 62 5.20 -4.58 16.73
C PHE A 62 6.49 -5.29 16.32
N LEU A 63 6.46 -6.06 15.23
CA LEU A 63 7.65 -6.75 14.73
C LEU A 63 8.76 -5.78 14.30
N MET A 64 8.40 -4.66 13.63
CA MET A 64 9.37 -3.67 13.21
C MET A 64 10.01 -2.94 14.40
N VAL A 65 9.21 -2.59 15.42
CA VAL A 65 9.71 -1.95 16.64
C VAL A 65 10.55 -2.91 17.48
N MET A 66 10.20 -4.20 17.54
CA MET A 66 11.05 -5.21 18.20
C MET A 66 12.42 -5.37 17.53
N TRP A 67 12.46 -5.26 16.19
CA TRP A 67 13.73 -5.33 15.45
C TRP A 67 14.59 -4.10 15.69
N SER A 68 14.00 -2.92 15.70
CA SER A 68 14.70 -1.65 15.93
C SER A 68 13.79 -0.64 16.63
N PRO A 69 13.90 -0.47 17.96
CA PRO A 69 13.06 0.48 18.71
C PRO A 69 13.21 1.94 18.24
N ALA A 70 14.36 2.28 17.67
CA ALA A 70 14.65 3.60 17.13
C ALA A 70 13.73 4.00 15.95
N VAL A 71 13.16 3.03 15.23
CA VAL A 71 12.24 3.26 14.12
C VAL A 71 11.01 4.04 14.57
N LEU A 72 10.52 3.80 15.77
CA LEU A 72 9.33 4.48 16.30
C LEU A 72 9.52 5.99 16.43
N SER A 73 10.70 6.44 16.86
CA SER A 73 10.97 7.84 17.19
C SER A 73 11.70 8.59 16.08
N PHE A 74 12.57 7.93 15.34
CA PHE A 74 13.47 8.57 14.37
C PHE A 74 13.07 8.35 12.91
N ASP A 75 12.33 7.29 12.57
CA ASP A 75 11.89 7.05 11.20
C ASP A 75 10.54 7.73 10.91
N ARG A 76 10.62 8.94 10.34
CA ARG A 76 9.44 9.70 9.90
C ARG A 76 8.59 8.94 8.89
N GLY A 77 9.24 8.16 8.02
CA GLY A 77 8.55 7.34 7.02
C GLY A 77 7.73 6.21 7.68
N PHE A 78 8.24 5.62 8.77
CA PHE A 78 7.49 4.65 9.56
C PHE A 78 6.23 5.27 10.15
N GLN A 79 6.37 6.40 10.83
CA GLN A 79 5.24 7.11 11.47
C GLN A 79 4.17 7.48 10.45
N LEU A 80 4.57 8.07 9.31
CA LEU A 80 3.65 8.45 8.23
C LEU A 80 2.93 7.23 7.62
N SER A 81 3.66 6.16 7.32
CA SER A 81 3.12 4.96 6.71
C SER A 81 2.08 4.28 7.60
N PHE A 82 2.38 4.14 8.89
CA PHE A 82 1.45 3.49 9.83
C PHE A 82 0.24 4.36 10.14
N LEU A 83 0.41 5.69 10.33
CA LEU A 83 -0.71 6.60 10.50
C LEU A 83 -1.61 6.67 9.25
N ALA A 84 -1.02 6.74 8.07
CA ALA A 84 -1.77 6.73 6.81
C ALA A 84 -2.60 5.44 6.67
N THR A 85 -2.00 4.28 6.93
CA THR A 85 -2.69 2.99 6.85
C THR A 85 -3.78 2.87 7.90
N LEU A 86 -3.53 3.33 9.13
CA LEU A 86 -4.54 3.37 10.18
C LEU A 86 -5.72 4.26 9.79
N GLY A 87 -5.44 5.45 9.27
CA GLY A 87 -6.45 6.37 8.74
C GLY A 87 -7.27 5.74 7.61
N LEU A 88 -6.61 5.02 6.72
CA LEU A 88 -7.27 4.31 5.64
C LEU A 88 -8.22 3.22 6.18
N ILE A 89 -7.81 2.44 7.17
CA ILE A 89 -8.62 1.36 7.75
C ILE A 89 -9.81 1.91 8.55
N VAL A 90 -9.58 2.95 9.36
CA VAL A 90 -10.57 3.46 10.32
C VAL A 90 -11.47 4.53 9.71
N ALA A 91 -10.89 5.51 9.02
CA ALA A 91 -11.64 6.68 8.55
C ALA A 91 -12.21 6.51 7.14
N SER A 92 -11.57 5.73 6.25
CA SER A 92 -12.06 5.54 4.87
C SER A 92 -13.49 4.99 4.81
N PRO A 93 -13.92 3.99 5.61
CA PRO A 93 -15.30 3.50 5.58
C PRO A 93 -16.35 4.58 5.95
N PHE A 94 -15.97 5.51 6.83
CA PHE A 94 -16.82 6.64 7.19
C PHE A 94 -16.98 7.61 6.02
N PHE A 95 -15.88 7.95 5.34
CA PHE A 95 -15.92 8.80 4.15
C PHE A 95 -16.63 8.16 2.98
N LEU A 96 -16.48 6.85 2.78
CA LEU A 96 -17.20 6.11 1.75
C LEU A 96 -18.73 6.23 1.90
N LYS A 97 -19.23 6.23 3.13
CA LYS A 97 -20.66 6.45 3.39
C LYS A 97 -21.06 7.90 3.13
N LYS A 98 -20.24 8.86 3.53
CA LYS A 98 -20.54 10.29 3.42
C LYS A 98 -20.43 10.82 1.97
N LEU A 99 -19.52 10.25 1.18
CA LEU A 99 -19.30 10.63 -0.21
C LEU A 99 -20.17 9.81 -1.19
N SER A 100 -21.36 9.39 -0.77
CA SER A 100 -22.26 8.58 -1.62
C SER A 100 -22.76 9.31 -2.88
N PHE A 101 -22.67 10.64 -2.91
CA PHE A 101 -23.07 11.48 -4.05
C PHE A 101 -22.02 11.54 -5.18
N LEU A 102 -20.78 11.10 -4.95
CA LEU A 102 -19.75 11.08 -5.99
C LEU A 102 -19.98 9.93 -6.98
N PRO A 103 -19.76 10.18 -8.29
CA PRO A 103 -19.87 9.14 -9.30
C PRO A 103 -18.85 8.03 -9.09
N LYS A 104 -19.24 6.79 -9.38
CA LYS A 104 -18.36 5.62 -9.31
C LYS A 104 -17.35 5.52 -10.46
N ILE A 105 -17.33 6.51 -11.34
CA ILE A 105 -16.45 6.54 -12.51
C ILE A 105 -14.99 6.62 -12.03
N PHE A 106 -14.12 5.76 -12.54
CA PHE A 106 -12.69 5.68 -12.20
C PHE A 106 -12.38 5.51 -10.70
N SER A 107 -13.29 4.90 -9.94
CA SER A 107 -13.10 4.72 -8.48
C SER A 107 -12.80 6.01 -7.71
N ILE A 108 -13.27 7.17 -8.23
CA ILE A 108 -13.02 8.49 -7.63
C ILE A 108 -13.51 8.53 -6.18
N LYS A 109 -14.65 7.92 -5.92
CA LYS A 109 -15.23 7.84 -4.58
C LYS A 109 -14.33 7.10 -3.59
N GLU A 110 -13.81 5.94 -4.00
CA GLU A 110 -12.91 5.11 -3.20
C GLU A 110 -11.57 5.81 -2.98
N ASN A 111 -11.03 6.42 -4.04
CA ASN A 111 -9.77 7.17 -3.98
C ASN A 111 -9.91 8.43 -3.10
N ALA A 112 -11.02 9.15 -3.20
CA ALA A 112 -11.30 10.31 -2.34
C ALA A 112 -11.44 9.90 -0.87
N ALA A 113 -12.20 8.85 -0.59
CA ALA A 113 -12.40 8.37 0.77
C ALA A 113 -11.10 7.86 1.41
N SER A 114 -10.26 7.14 0.67
CA SER A 114 -8.96 6.65 1.14
C SER A 114 -7.98 7.80 1.37
N THR A 115 -7.90 8.76 0.44
CA THR A 115 -7.04 9.94 0.57
C THR A 115 -7.42 10.79 1.78
N LEU A 116 -8.71 11.11 1.95
CA LEU A 116 -9.19 11.87 3.10
C LEU A 116 -8.99 11.12 4.41
N GLY A 117 -9.23 9.81 4.41
CA GLY A 117 -9.01 8.95 5.56
C GLY A 117 -7.55 8.95 6.03
N ALA A 118 -6.61 8.77 5.10
CA ALA A 118 -5.18 8.83 5.41
C ALA A 118 -4.76 10.23 5.87
N GLN A 119 -5.22 11.27 5.17
CA GLN A 119 -4.83 12.66 5.41
C GLN A 119 -5.19 13.14 6.82
N ILE A 120 -6.38 12.83 7.33
CA ILE A 120 -6.82 13.24 8.68
C ILE A 120 -5.88 12.71 9.76
N PHE A 121 -5.35 11.49 9.60
CA PHE A 121 -4.43 10.91 10.58
C PHE A 121 -3.01 11.41 10.43
N VAL A 122 -2.56 11.67 9.20
CA VAL A 122 -1.21 12.14 8.90
C VAL A 122 -1.04 13.64 9.17
N LEU A 123 -2.08 14.43 8.97
CA LEU A 123 -2.07 15.89 9.03
C LEU A 123 -1.54 16.43 10.39
N PRO A 124 -2.01 15.96 11.57
CA PRO A 124 -1.49 16.45 12.85
C PRO A 124 0.00 16.16 13.02
N LEU A 125 0.48 15.03 12.50
CA LEU A 125 1.90 14.70 12.56
C LEU A 125 2.74 15.62 11.67
N LEU A 126 2.30 15.89 10.44
CA LEU A 126 2.97 16.82 9.53
C LEU A 126 3.03 18.24 10.11
N LEU A 127 1.95 18.71 10.74
CA LEU A 127 1.92 20.01 11.41
C LEU A 127 2.88 20.07 12.60
N SER A 128 3.02 19.00 13.36
CA SER A 128 3.95 18.94 14.50
C SER A 128 5.42 19.05 14.07
N TRP A 129 5.73 18.68 12.83
CA TRP A 129 7.08 18.80 12.24
C TRP A 129 7.35 20.16 11.59
N GLY A 130 6.39 21.10 11.66
CA GLY A 130 6.51 22.44 11.08
C GLY A 130 6.45 22.49 9.56
N ASN A 131 5.94 21.43 8.92
CA ASN A 131 5.81 21.39 7.46
C ASN A 131 4.56 22.14 7.01
N PHE A 132 4.68 22.88 5.90
CA PHE A 132 3.52 23.48 5.24
C PHE A 132 2.67 22.40 4.59
N VAL A 133 1.39 22.35 4.97
CA VAL A 133 0.41 21.43 4.39
C VAL A 133 -0.29 22.14 3.23
N SER A 134 -0.13 21.61 2.03
CA SER A 134 -0.84 22.11 0.86
C SER A 134 -2.27 21.56 0.82
N PHE A 135 -3.27 22.44 0.84
CA PHE A 135 -4.67 22.06 0.66
C PHE A 135 -4.98 21.50 -0.75
N LEU A 136 -4.12 21.75 -1.73
CA LEU A 136 -4.24 21.15 -3.06
C LEU A 136 -3.76 19.69 -3.10
N SER A 137 -2.94 19.27 -2.15
CA SER A 137 -2.36 17.92 -2.13
C SER A 137 -3.41 16.79 -2.16
N PRO A 138 -4.51 16.80 -1.37
CA PRO A 138 -5.55 15.77 -1.47
C PRO A 138 -6.21 15.71 -2.84
N ILE A 139 -6.47 16.88 -3.44
CA ILE A 139 -7.11 16.96 -4.76
C ILE A 139 -6.19 16.37 -5.82
N ALA A 140 -4.93 16.79 -5.85
CA ALA A 140 -3.94 16.26 -6.78
C ALA A 140 -3.77 14.73 -6.61
N ASN A 141 -3.72 14.24 -5.35
CA ASN A 141 -3.54 12.82 -5.07
C ASN A 141 -4.70 11.96 -5.58
N ILE A 142 -5.97 12.44 -5.49
CA ILE A 142 -7.13 11.73 -6.02
C ILE A 142 -6.98 11.48 -7.53
N PHE A 143 -6.55 12.51 -8.28
CA PHE A 143 -6.35 12.40 -9.72
C PHE A 143 -5.13 11.53 -10.06
N ILE A 144 -4.01 11.73 -9.37
CA ILE A 144 -2.77 10.96 -9.59
C ILE A 144 -3.02 9.47 -9.34
N VAL A 145 -3.63 9.10 -8.21
CA VAL A 145 -3.93 7.70 -7.87
C VAL A 145 -4.87 7.05 -8.88
N ALA A 146 -5.79 7.81 -9.49
CA ALA A 146 -6.65 7.29 -10.55
C ALA A 146 -5.88 7.03 -11.86
N VAL A 147 -4.86 7.82 -12.18
CA VAL A 147 -4.11 7.75 -13.44
C VAL A 147 -2.92 6.78 -13.37
N VAL A 148 -2.26 6.67 -12.21
CA VAL A 148 -1.05 5.85 -12.01
C VAL A 148 -1.20 4.40 -12.50
N PRO A 149 -2.29 3.65 -12.21
CA PRO A 149 -2.43 2.27 -12.68
C PRO A 149 -2.37 2.15 -14.22
N TYR A 150 -2.96 3.12 -14.92
CA TYR A 150 -2.93 3.14 -16.39
C TYR A 150 -1.53 3.42 -16.91
N VAL A 151 -0.83 4.39 -16.33
CA VAL A 151 0.57 4.71 -16.70
C VAL A 151 1.47 3.49 -16.44
N MET A 152 1.33 2.81 -15.31
CA MET A 152 2.08 1.60 -14.98
C MET A 152 1.79 0.47 -15.99
N ALA A 153 0.53 0.25 -16.35
CA ALA A 153 0.16 -0.74 -17.34
C ALA A 153 0.76 -0.43 -18.72
N PHE A 154 0.70 0.81 -19.17
CA PHE A 154 1.31 1.24 -20.43
C PHE A 154 2.84 1.11 -20.43
N SER A 155 3.50 1.50 -19.33
CA SER A 155 4.96 1.34 -19.19
C SER A 155 5.36 -0.12 -19.26
N PHE A 156 4.64 -0.99 -18.55
CA PHE A 156 4.89 -2.44 -18.59
C PHE A 156 4.75 -3.02 -20.01
N TRP A 157 3.73 -2.60 -20.77
CA TRP A 157 3.54 -2.99 -22.17
C TRP A 157 4.66 -2.49 -23.06
N ALA A 158 5.10 -1.25 -22.86
CA ALA A 158 6.20 -0.67 -23.63
C ALA A 158 7.52 -1.41 -23.38
N ASP A 159 7.80 -1.77 -22.11
CA ASP A 159 9.01 -2.53 -21.75
C ASP A 159 8.98 -3.94 -22.34
N LEU A 160 7.84 -4.64 -22.28
CA LEU A 160 7.67 -5.95 -22.93
C LEU A 160 7.88 -5.86 -24.45
N TRP A 161 7.32 -4.84 -25.08
CA TRP A 161 7.48 -4.61 -26.52
C TRP A 161 8.94 -4.37 -26.89
N HIS A 162 9.62 -3.54 -26.13
CA HIS A 162 11.04 -3.25 -26.31
C HIS A 162 11.92 -4.50 -26.13
N LEU A 163 11.60 -5.32 -25.11
CA LEU A 163 12.30 -6.57 -24.87
C LEU A 163 12.09 -7.56 -26.04
N CYS A 164 10.87 -7.67 -26.55
CA CYS A 164 10.53 -8.52 -27.69
C CYS A 164 11.28 -8.09 -28.96
N LEU A 165 11.32 -6.79 -29.25
CA LEU A 165 12.08 -6.25 -30.38
C LEU A 165 13.58 -6.50 -30.23
N LYS A 166 14.12 -6.38 -29.02
CA LYS A 166 15.53 -6.62 -28.75
C LYS A 166 15.91 -8.08 -28.94
N ILE A 167 15.07 -9.02 -28.52
CA ILE A 167 15.27 -10.46 -28.73
C ILE A 167 15.21 -10.78 -30.24
N TRP A 168 14.28 -10.17 -30.96
CA TRP A 168 14.15 -10.38 -32.41
C TRP A 168 15.31 -9.77 -33.23
N ALA A 169 15.90 -8.69 -32.76
CA ALA A 169 17.01 -8.00 -33.42
C ALA A 169 18.38 -8.66 -33.20
N TYR A 170 18.54 -9.48 -32.16
CA TYR A 170 19.80 -10.15 -31.79
C TYR A 170 19.76 -11.69 -31.95
N GLY A 171 18.61 -12.27 -32.30
CA GLY A 171 18.47 -13.69 -32.67
C GLY A 171 18.43 -13.86 -34.17
#